data_1078cb8d1156c94f4dff5b37437253e8
#
_entry.id   1078cb8d1156c94f4dff5b37437253e8
#
_cell.length_a   1.000
_cell.length_b   1.000
_cell.length_c   1.000
_cell.angle_alpha   90.00
_cell.angle_beta   90.00
_cell.angle_gamma   90.00
#
_symmetry.space_group_name_H-M   'P 1'
#
loop_
_entity.id
_entity.type
_entity.pdbx_description
1 polymer ?
#
loop_
_entity_poly.entity_id
_entity_poly.type
_entity_poly.pdbx_seq_one_letter_code
_entity_poly.pdbx_strand_id
1 'polypeptide(L)'
;MPFNAPRVSLLSIFFFASSETHTALAVYRKMNYLRNRSLKRLMSMGRRSNPDDDCVLADAADSPPPPPATPGPTWRCFSFEEVDRATNGFHPDNVVGRGGYGEVYCGILDDGRAVAVKRLAASAAVAADEKKEKDFLTELGTVGHVRHPNVSSLLGCCVDRGLHLVFEFSTRGSVSANLHDEKRPAMSWRQRHGVAVGTARGLRYLHKGCARRIIHRDIKASNILLDADYEPQISDFGLARWLPSEWTHHAIAPIEGTFGCLAPEYFTHGIVDEKTDVFAFGVFLLELISGRKPVDGSHMSLLAWAKPYLNDGVVQGLVDPRLGDGYDAGQLRRLMFVASLCARPAAAWRPTMTEVLELLEAGEISQERWQMPEEAVEDEFWDFDDLTDFEDDDDDYDGESDSPSIPSSACSIHAND
;
A
#
# COMPACT_ATOMS: atom_id res chain seq x y z
N MET A 1 43.92 17.35 21.40
CA MET A 1 43.51 17.95 20.11
C MET A 1 42.13 17.40 19.78
N PRO A 2 41.07 18.18 19.78
CA PRO A 2 39.72 17.70 19.47
C PRO A 2 39.49 17.76 17.97
N PHE A 3 39.01 16.67 17.40
CA PHE A 3 38.58 16.58 16.01
C PHE A 3 37.30 17.40 15.82
N ASN A 4 37.36 18.40 14.96
CA ASN A 4 36.21 19.17 14.47
C ASN A 4 35.50 18.37 13.40
N ALA A 5 34.33 17.83 13.71
CA ALA A 5 33.39 17.35 12.72
C ALA A 5 32.66 18.55 12.10
N PRO A 6 32.48 18.63 10.78
CA PRO A 6 31.72 19.73 10.16
C PRO A 6 30.26 19.62 10.52
N ARG A 7 29.70 20.65 11.14
CA ARG A 7 28.27 20.86 11.29
C ARG A 7 27.66 21.03 9.90
N VAL A 8 27.06 19.96 9.37
CA VAL A 8 26.19 20.07 8.20
C VAL A 8 24.91 20.74 8.67
N SER A 9 24.69 21.94 8.17
CA SER A 9 23.52 22.75 8.46
C SER A 9 22.24 22.01 8.02
N LEU A 10 21.25 21.89 8.92
CA LEU A 10 19.91 21.37 8.65
C LEU A 10 19.20 22.03 7.44
N LEU A 11 19.69 23.18 6.99
CA LEU A 11 19.23 23.87 5.79
C LEU A 11 19.63 23.18 4.47
N SER A 12 20.71 22.39 4.44
CA SER A 12 21.15 21.72 3.21
C SER A 12 20.34 20.46 2.90
N ILE A 13 19.70 19.83 3.90
CA ILE A 13 18.83 18.66 3.72
C ILE A 13 17.47 19.06 3.13
N PHE A 14 17.05 20.30 3.34
CA PHE A 14 15.81 20.83 2.79
C PHE A 14 15.89 21.18 1.29
N PHE A 15 17.07 21.37 0.72
CA PHE A 15 17.21 21.89 -0.66
C PHE A 15 17.16 20.81 -1.75
N PHE A 16 17.39 19.51 -1.45
CA PHE A 16 17.38 18.45 -2.47
C PHE A 16 16.11 17.58 -2.53
N ALA A 17 15.26 17.62 -1.50
CA ALA A 17 13.90 17.03 -1.56
C ALA A 17 12.90 17.92 -2.34
N SER A 18 13.38 18.97 -2.99
CA SER A 18 12.64 20.22 -3.05
C SER A 18 12.05 20.63 -4.39
N SER A 19 12.11 19.89 -5.46
CA SER A 19 11.47 20.49 -6.67
C SER A 19 10.01 20.08 -6.84
N GLU A 20 9.58 18.91 -6.41
CA GLU A 20 8.21 18.44 -6.67
C GLU A 20 7.33 18.32 -5.42
N THR A 21 7.88 17.97 -4.26
CA THR A 21 7.15 18.07 -2.97
C THR A 21 6.97 19.52 -2.53
N HIS A 22 7.92 20.43 -2.87
CA HIS A 22 7.71 21.87 -2.76
C HIS A 22 6.65 22.38 -3.71
N THR A 23 6.49 21.80 -4.89
CA THR A 23 5.42 22.18 -5.80
C THR A 23 4.06 21.77 -5.23
N ALA A 24 3.93 20.59 -4.64
CA ALA A 24 2.71 20.14 -3.97
C ALA A 24 2.44 20.92 -2.66
N LEU A 25 3.46 21.15 -1.84
CA LEU A 25 3.32 21.94 -0.59
C LEU A 25 3.21 23.44 -0.84
N ALA A 26 3.88 23.98 -1.87
CA ALA A 26 3.73 25.36 -2.30
C ALA A 26 2.39 25.60 -3.01
N VAL A 27 1.87 24.58 -3.72
CA VAL A 27 0.51 24.59 -4.27
C VAL A 27 -0.48 24.62 -3.13
N TYR A 28 -0.30 23.84 -2.07
CA TYR A 28 -1.21 23.83 -0.93
C TYR A 28 -1.14 25.12 -0.08
N ARG A 29 0.05 25.63 0.26
CA ARG A 29 0.20 26.95 0.92
C ARG A 29 -0.32 28.09 0.06
N LYS A 30 -0.18 28.00 -1.26
CA LYS A 30 -0.80 28.88 -2.23
C LYS A 30 -2.30 28.58 -2.41
N MET A 31 -2.79 27.36 -2.10
CA MET A 31 -4.21 27.02 -2.13
C MET A 31 -5.02 27.77 -1.08
N ASN A 32 -4.51 27.92 0.13
CA ASN A 32 -5.16 28.79 1.13
C ASN A 32 -5.15 30.26 0.73
N TYR A 33 -4.17 30.69 -0.05
CA TYR A 33 -4.10 32.02 -0.62
C TYR A 33 -4.75 32.14 -2.01
N LEU A 34 -4.81 31.04 -2.79
CA LEU A 34 -5.28 30.97 -4.17
C LEU A 34 -6.45 29.98 -4.36
N ARG A 35 -7.27 29.81 -3.32
CA ARG A 35 -8.43 28.90 -3.28
C ARG A 35 -9.33 28.91 -4.53
N ASN A 36 -9.09 29.81 -5.47
CA ASN A 36 -9.87 29.99 -6.70
C ASN A 36 -9.07 30.07 -8.01
N ARG A 37 -7.74 30.14 -8.04
CA ARG A 37 -7.00 30.34 -9.33
C ARG A 37 -6.00 29.26 -9.71
N SER A 38 -5.26 28.68 -8.78
CA SER A 38 -4.14 27.80 -9.12
C SER A 38 -4.52 26.33 -9.19
N LEU A 39 -5.47 25.86 -8.38
CA LEU A 39 -6.04 24.52 -8.52
C LEU A 39 -6.71 24.38 -9.89
N LYS A 40 -7.46 25.39 -10.33
CA LYS A 40 -8.04 25.43 -11.69
C LYS A 40 -6.98 25.34 -12.78
N ARG A 41 -5.77 25.82 -12.58
CA ARG A 41 -4.68 25.75 -13.56
C ARG A 41 -3.97 24.40 -13.58
N LEU A 42 -3.72 23.77 -12.43
CA LEU A 42 -3.22 22.39 -12.35
C LEU A 42 -4.26 21.40 -12.88
N MET A 43 -5.53 21.66 -12.59
CA MET A 43 -6.68 20.86 -13.03
C MET A 43 -7.06 21.13 -14.48
N SER A 44 -6.73 22.30 -15.05
CA SER A 44 -6.93 22.59 -16.48
C SER A 44 -5.95 21.83 -17.38
N MET A 45 -4.83 21.33 -16.86
CA MET A 45 -3.95 20.44 -17.62
C MET A 45 -4.57 19.05 -17.87
N GLY A 46 -5.70 18.69 -17.20
CA GLY A 46 -6.47 17.47 -17.44
C GLY A 46 -7.74 17.64 -18.25
N ARG A 47 -8.14 18.86 -18.63
CA ARG A 47 -9.30 19.08 -19.50
C ARG A 47 -8.84 19.14 -20.95
N ARG A 48 -9.28 18.17 -21.74
CA ARG A 48 -9.28 18.30 -23.21
C ARG A 48 -10.15 19.52 -23.57
N SER A 49 -9.54 20.52 -24.20
CA SER A 49 -10.25 21.59 -24.92
C SER A 49 -11.03 20.96 -26.06
N ASN A 50 -12.30 21.34 -26.20
CA ASN A 50 -13.11 21.14 -27.40
C ASN A 50 -12.42 21.80 -28.61
N PRO A 51 -12.55 21.23 -29.83
CA PRO A 51 -11.90 21.74 -31.04
C PRO A 51 -12.68 22.83 -31.76
N ASP A 52 -13.23 23.81 -31.06
CA ASP A 52 -13.90 24.95 -31.69
C ASP A 52 -13.43 26.26 -31.03
N ASP A 53 -12.26 26.71 -31.40
CA ASP A 53 -11.89 28.14 -31.41
C ASP A 53 -10.82 28.36 -32.45
N ASP A 54 -11.30 28.87 -33.60
CA ASP A 54 -10.52 29.40 -34.68
C ASP A 54 -9.69 30.62 -34.24
N CYS A 55 -8.47 30.71 -34.69
CA CYS A 55 -7.89 31.82 -35.37
C CYS A 55 -6.38 31.96 -35.21
N VAL A 56 -5.77 32.08 -36.37
CA VAL A 56 -4.66 32.92 -36.85
C VAL A 56 -3.31 32.23 -37.01
N LEU A 57 -3.03 32.04 -38.29
CA LEU A 57 -1.75 31.70 -38.93
C LEU A 57 -0.62 32.70 -38.56
N ALA A 58 0.52 32.15 -38.16
CA ALA A 58 1.81 32.81 -38.40
C ALA A 58 2.86 31.73 -38.69
N ASP A 59 3.50 31.87 -39.84
CA ASP A 59 4.60 31.06 -40.35
C ASP A 59 5.77 30.99 -39.39
N ALA A 60 6.22 29.76 -39.08
CA ALA A 60 7.59 29.51 -38.67
C ALA A 60 7.97 28.08 -39.08
N ALA A 61 8.66 27.99 -40.21
CA ALA A 61 9.40 26.83 -40.64
C ALA A 61 10.61 26.63 -39.72
N ASP A 62 10.92 25.33 -39.45
CA ASP A 62 12.17 24.86 -38.87
C ASP A 62 12.27 24.86 -37.33
N SER A 63 11.38 24.09 -36.70
CA SER A 63 11.60 23.60 -35.31
C SER A 63 11.48 22.06 -35.29
N PRO A 64 12.34 21.33 -34.57
CA PRO A 64 12.21 19.89 -34.46
C PRO A 64 10.84 19.54 -33.83
N PRO A 65 10.23 18.42 -34.21
CA PRO A 65 8.93 18.01 -33.68
C PRO A 65 9.02 17.92 -32.14
N PRO A 66 8.00 18.43 -31.43
CA PRO A 66 7.98 18.31 -29.98
C PRO A 66 8.03 16.82 -29.58
N PRO A 67 8.72 16.48 -28.47
CA PRO A 67 8.73 15.11 -27.97
C PRO A 67 7.29 14.62 -27.78
N PRO A 68 7.02 13.32 -28.01
CA PRO A 68 5.67 12.78 -27.87
C PRO A 68 5.12 13.16 -26.49
N ALA A 69 3.95 13.79 -26.48
CA ALA A 69 3.29 14.24 -25.26
C ALA A 69 3.14 13.03 -24.33
N THR A 70 3.74 13.10 -23.15
CA THR A 70 3.48 12.12 -22.09
C THR A 70 1.97 12.10 -21.85
N PRO A 71 1.32 10.91 -21.85
CA PRO A 71 -0.11 10.85 -21.60
C PRO A 71 -0.40 11.53 -20.27
N GLY A 72 -1.27 12.54 -20.30
CA GLY A 72 -1.66 13.29 -19.11
C GLY A 72 -2.31 12.37 -18.05
N PRO A 73 -2.46 12.84 -16.81
CA PRO A 73 -3.07 12.06 -15.75
C PRO A 73 -4.44 11.53 -16.20
N THR A 74 -4.66 10.24 -16.04
CA THR A 74 -5.91 9.55 -16.41
C THR A 74 -7.01 9.72 -15.36
N TRP A 75 -6.70 10.31 -14.22
CA TRP A 75 -7.64 10.63 -13.15
C TRP A 75 -8.22 12.04 -13.31
N ARG A 76 -9.42 12.27 -12.77
CA ARG A 76 -10.12 13.55 -12.85
C ARG A 76 -10.44 14.15 -11.49
N CYS A 77 -10.82 15.42 -11.47
CA CYS A 77 -11.40 16.04 -10.30
C CYS A 77 -12.92 15.85 -10.32
N PHE A 78 -13.42 15.39 -9.18
CA PHE A 78 -14.83 15.28 -8.89
C PHE A 78 -15.30 16.53 -8.15
N SER A 79 -16.52 16.99 -8.38
CA SER A 79 -17.16 17.98 -7.51
C SER A 79 -17.60 17.32 -6.20
N PHE A 80 -17.82 18.11 -5.16
CA PHE A 80 -18.37 17.59 -3.90
C PHE A 80 -19.76 16.98 -4.13
N GLU A 81 -20.59 17.64 -4.94
CA GLU A 81 -21.95 17.19 -5.26
C GLU A 81 -21.97 15.83 -5.97
N GLU A 82 -20.98 15.53 -6.83
CA GLU A 82 -20.84 14.21 -7.46
C GLU A 82 -20.51 13.13 -6.42
N VAL A 83 -19.55 13.42 -5.53
CA VAL A 83 -19.11 12.48 -4.49
C VAL A 83 -20.20 12.27 -3.43
N ASP A 84 -20.84 13.34 -3.01
CA ASP A 84 -21.94 13.32 -2.05
C ASP A 84 -23.11 12.48 -2.57
N ARG A 85 -23.53 12.72 -3.83
CA ARG A 85 -24.60 11.94 -4.48
C ARG A 85 -24.19 10.48 -4.64
N ALA A 86 -22.98 10.20 -5.10
CA ALA A 86 -22.50 8.84 -5.28
C ALA A 86 -22.54 8.03 -3.99
N THR A 87 -22.25 8.66 -2.85
CA THR A 87 -22.21 8.02 -1.52
C THR A 87 -23.53 8.16 -0.74
N ASN A 88 -24.59 8.68 -1.36
CA ASN A 88 -25.87 8.98 -0.70
C ASN A 88 -25.69 9.88 0.54
N GLY A 89 -24.97 11.01 0.37
CA GLY A 89 -24.68 11.95 1.45
C GLY A 89 -23.69 11.38 2.50
N PHE A 90 -22.76 10.52 2.09
CA PHE A 90 -21.87 9.78 3.00
C PHE A 90 -22.65 8.99 4.05
N HIS A 91 -23.71 8.29 3.60
CA HIS A 91 -24.58 7.56 4.50
C HIS A 91 -23.79 6.48 5.27
N PRO A 92 -24.05 6.30 6.59
CA PRO A 92 -23.34 5.32 7.41
C PRO A 92 -23.40 3.87 6.88
N ASP A 93 -24.51 3.49 6.24
CA ASP A 93 -24.68 2.13 5.68
C ASP A 93 -23.75 1.86 4.48
N ASN A 94 -23.19 2.92 3.87
CA ASN A 94 -22.24 2.81 2.77
C ASN A 94 -20.80 2.76 3.23
N VAL A 95 -20.54 2.79 4.54
CA VAL A 95 -19.18 2.66 5.08
C VAL A 95 -18.69 1.23 4.89
N VAL A 96 -17.62 1.06 4.14
CA VAL A 96 -16.97 -0.25 3.85
C VAL A 96 -15.62 -0.39 4.56
N GLY A 97 -15.09 0.69 5.14
CA GLY A 97 -13.84 0.66 5.90
C GLY A 97 -13.68 1.89 6.78
N ARG A 98 -13.07 1.69 7.95
CA ARG A 98 -12.67 2.74 8.89
C ARG A 98 -11.24 2.49 9.34
N GLY A 99 -10.45 3.54 9.44
CA GLY A 99 -9.07 3.45 9.91
C GLY A 99 -8.53 4.80 10.37
N GLY A 100 -7.29 4.82 10.84
CA GLY A 100 -6.64 6.03 11.34
C GLY A 100 -6.56 7.18 10.33
N TYR A 101 -6.70 6.88 9.05
CA TYR A 101 -6.64 7.88 7.96
C TYR A 101 -8.02 8.39 7.52
N GLY A 102 -9.12 7.81 8.00
CA GLY A 102 -10.46 8.23 7.66
C GLY A 102 -11.43 7.08 7.39
N GLU A 103 -12.50 7.39 6.67
CA GLU A 103 -13.57 6.45 6.33
C GLU A 103 -13.59 6.21 4.82
N VAL A 104 -13.91 4.97 4.42
CA VAL A 104 -14.09 4.58 3.03
C VAL A 104 -15.57 4.24 2.80
N TYR A 105 -16.16 4.89 1.83
CA TYR A 105 -17.56 4.70 1.45
C TYR A 105 -17.67 3.99 0.10
N CYS A 106 -18.55 3.03 -0.02
CA CYS A 106 -19.02 2.55 -1.29
C CYS A 106 -19.93 3.61 -1.92
N GLY A 107 -19.82 3.81 -3.22
CA GLY A 107 -20.66 4.74 -3.96
C GLY A 107 -20.92 4.26 -5.38
N ILE A 108 -21.91 4.86 -6.02
CA ILE A 108 -22.25 4.61 -7.42
C ILE A 108 -22.27 5.96 -8.14
N LEU A 109 -21.44 6.12 -9.16
CA LEU A 109 -21.43 7.30 -9.99
C LEU A 109 -22.65 7.35 -10.92
N ASP A 110 -22.94 8.52 -11.49
CA ASP A 110 -24.04 8.73 -12.41
C ASP A 110 -23.98 7.84 -13.67
N ASP A 111 -22.80 7.36 -14.04
CA ASP A 111 -22.57 6.42 -15.14
C ASP A 111 -22.72 4.93 -14.74
N GLY A 112 -23.15 4.65 -13.50
CA GLY A 112 -23.36 3.31 -12.96
C GLY A 112 -22.11 2.62 -12.43
N ARG A 113 -20.92 3.23 -12.51
CA ARG A 113 -19.69 2.64 -11.96
C ARG A 113 -19.69 2.66 -10.45
N ALA A 114 -19.39 1.50 -9.85
CA ALA A 114 -19.12 1.40 -8.42
C ALA A 114 -17.76 1.99 -8.08
N VAL A 115 -17.68 2.79 -7.01
CA VAL A 115 -16.48 3.48 -6.55
C VAL A 115 -16.28 3.32 -5.04
N ALA A 116 -15.02 3.38 -4.61
CA ALA A 116 -14.64 3.54 -3.22
C ALA A 116 -14.19 4.99 -3.00
N VAL A 117 -14.90 5.69 -2.12
CA VAL A 117 -14.58 7.08 -1.76
C VAL A 117 -13.92 7.10 -0.40
N LYS A 118 -12.60 7.29 -0.38
CA LYS A 118 -11.81 7.47 0.86
C LYS A 118 -11.92 8.93 1.29
N ARG A 119 -12.64 9.17 2.39
CA ARG A 119 -12.83 10.47 3.01
C ARG A 119 -11.85 10.63 4.17
N LEU A 120 -10.97 11.59 4.09
CA LEU A 120 -10.07 11.91 5.20
C LEU A 120 -10.85 12.75 6.24
N ALA A 121 -10.98 12.22 7.45
CA ALA A 121 -11.74 12.88 8.49
C ALA A 121 -11.09 14.22 8.87
N ALA A 122 -11.88 15.30 8.97
CA ALA A 122 -11.42 16.56 9.56
C ALA A 122 -11.04 16.32 11.03
N SER A 123 -9.93 16.92 11.48
CA SER A 123 -9.49 16.86 12.87
C SER A 123 -9.64 18.22 13.52
N ALA A 124 -9.99 18.23 14.81
CA ALA A 124 -10.01 19.45 15.59
C ALA A 124 -8.61 20.02 15.91
N ALA A 125 -7.54 19.19 15.72
CA ALA A 125 -6.16 19.58 15.97
C ALA A 125 -5.44 19.92 14.66
N VAL A 126 -4.85 21.10 14.56
CA VAL A 126 -4.15 21.62 13.38
C VAL A 126 -3.01 20.68 12.92
N ALA A 127 -2.25 20.13 13.87
CA ALA A 127 -1.16 19.19 13.55
C ALA A 127 -1.66 17.87 12.90
N ALA A 128 -2.84 17.39 13.30
CA ALA A 128 -3.44 16.20 12.70
C ALA A 128 -3.97 16.49 11.29
N ASP A 129 -4.44 17.70 11.02
CA ASP A 129 -4.86 18.10 9.67
C ASP A 129 -3.66 18.21 8.72
N GLU A 130 -2.51 18.75 9.16
CA GLU A 130 -1.29 18.81 8.35
C GLU A 130 -0.78 17.41 7.98
N LYS A 131 -0.84 16.44 8.91
CA LYS A 131 -0.48 15.05 8.63
C LYS A 131 -1.40 14.44 7.57
N LYS A 132 -2.71 14.59 7.73
CA LYS A 132 -3.71 14.04 6.78
C LYS A 132 -3.56 14.62 5.38
N GLU A 133 -3.28 15.90 5.27
CA GLU A 133 -2.99 16.55 3.99
C GLU A 133 -1.74 15.97 3.33
N LYS A 134 -0.69 15.78 4.11
CA LYS A 134 0.55 15.15 3.64
C LYS A 134 0.28 13.73 3.13
N ASP A 135 -0.50 12.95 3.88
CA ASP A 135 -0.85 11.57 3.50
C ASP A 135 -1.72 11.56 2.24
N PHE A 136 -2.71 12.46 2.13
CA PHE A 136 -3.51 12.65 0.93
C PHE A 136 -2.65 12.99 -0.30
N LEU A 137 -1.74 13.96 -0.18
CA LEU A 137 -0.85 14.36 -1.28
C LEU A 137 0.13 13.24 -1.65
N THR A 138 0.59 12.49 -0.66
CA THR A 138 1.46 11.33 -0.88
C THR A 138 0.72 10.25 -1.65
N GLU A 139 -0.50 9.89 -1.23
CA GLU A 139 -1.31 8.89 -1.89
C GLU A 139 -1.71 9.33 -3.30
N LEU A 140 -2.25 10.54 -3.46
CA LEU A 140 -2.60 11.10 -4.76
C LEU A 140 -1.40 11.18 -5.71
N GLY A 141 -0.26 11.67 -5.21
CA GLY A 141 0.96 11.80 -5.98
C GLY A 141 1.55 10.45 -6.40
N THR A 142 1.42 9.43 -5.57
CA THR A 142 1.94 8.10 -5.83
C THR A 142 1.00 7.32 -6.76
N VAL A 143 -0.23 7.05 -6.33
CA VAL A 143 -1.14 6.16 -7.06
C VAL A 143 -1.71 6.82 -8.33
N GLY A 144 -1.72 8.15 -8.40
CA GLY A 144 -2.17 8.89 -9.59
C GLY A 144 -1.36 8.60 -10.85
N HIS A 145 -0.12 8.12 -10.72
CA HIS A 145 0.80 7.80 -11.83
C HIS A 145 1.00 6.29 -12.04
N VAL A 146 0.42 5.46 -11.18
CA VAL A 146 0.56 4.00 -11.23
C VAL A 146 -0.57 3.39 -12.06
N ARG A 147 -0.24 2.44 -12.92
CA ARG A 147 -1.21 1.68 -13.74
C ARG A 147 -0.76 0.24 -13.83
N HIS A 148 -1.41 -0.63 -13.07
CA HIS A 148 -1.14 -2.06 -13.07
C HIS A 148 -2.39 -2.81 -12.57
N PRO A 149 -2.75 -3.97 -13.13
CA PRO A 149 -3.94 -4.72 -12.70
C PRO A 149 -3.92 -5.07 -11.20
N ASN A 150 -2.72 -5.28 -10.64
CA ASN A 150 -2.56 -5.62 -9.22
C ASN A 150 -2.28 -4.39 -8.32
N VAL A 151 -2.68 -3.21 -8.75
CA VAL A 151 -2.65 -1.97 -7.94
C VAL A 151 -3.97 -1.25 -8.08
N SER A 152 -4.55 -0.78 -6.98
CA SER A 152 -5.84 -0.09 -6.99
C SER A 152 -5.81 1.12 -7.91
N SER A 153 -6.86 1.23 -8.74
CA SER A 153 -6.97 2.27 -9.75
C SER A 153 -7.58 3.54 -9.17
N LEU A 154 -6.82 4.62 -9.17
CA LEU A 154 -7.33 5.94 -8.81
C LEU A 154 -8.11 6.54 -9.98
N LEU A 155 -9.39 6.84 -9.77
CA LEU A 155 -10.28 7.52 -10.71
C LEU A 155 -10.21 9.03 -10.58
N GLY A 156 -9.89 9.54 -9.38
CA GLY A 156 -9.76 10.96 -9.16
C GLY A 156 -9.76 11.39 -7.71
N CYS A 157 -9.91 12.69 -7.50
CA CYS A 157 -10.01 13.26 -6.17
C CYS A 157 -11.07 14.38 -6.13
N CYS A 158 -11.57 14.67 -4.91
CA CYS A 158 -12.34 15.86 -4.63
C CYS A 158 -11.68 16.60 -3.46
N VAL A 159 -11.47 17.90 -3.62
CA VAL A 159 -10.86 18.77 -2.59
C VAL A 159 -11.84 19.84 -2.10
N ASP A 160 -13.06 19.84 -2.63
CA ASP A 160 -14.12 20.72 -2.16
C ASP A 160 -14.74 20.14 -0.88
N ARG A 161 -14.89 20.97 0.16
CA ARG A 161 -15.47 20.59 1.46
C ARG A 161 -14.80 19.38 2.12
N GLY A 162 -13.51 19.16 1.88
CA GLY A 162 -12.70 18.09 2.44
C GLY A 162 -11.81 17.41 1.43
N LEU A 163 -11.03 16.44 1.88
CA LEU A 163 -10.09 15.68 1.06
C LEU A 163 -10.66 14.28 0.79
N HIS A 164 -10.91 13.99 -0.48
CA HIS A 164 -11.48 12.71 -0.90
C HIS A 164 -10.67 12.12 -2.04
N LEU A 165 -10.36 10.84 -1.97
CA LEU A 165 -9.82 10.05 -3.07
C LEU A 165 -10.89 9.09 -3.57
N VAL A 166 -11.02 8.98 -4.90
CA VAL A 166 -12.01 8.13 -5.56
C VAL A 166 -11.30 7.03 -6.32
N PHE A 167 -11.52 5.79 -5.91
CA PHE A 167 -10.94 4.58 -6.50
C PHE A 167 -12.01 3.72 -7.17
N GLU A 168 -11.61 2.80 -8.04
CA GLU A 168 -12.46 1.69 -8.43
C GLU A 168 -12.82 0.84 -7.21
N PHE A 169 -14.04 0.32 -7.19
CA PHE A 169 -14.53 -0.47 -6.06
C PHE A 169 -14.13 -1.93 -6.18
N SER A 170 -13.42 -2.44 -5.18
CA SER A 170 -13.05 -3.85 -5.07
C SER A 170 -14.17 -4.61 -4.35
N THR A 171 -14.97 -5.34 -5.12
CA THR A 171 -16.27 -5.88 -4.67
C THR A 171 -16.18 -6.93 -3.56
N ARG A 172 -15.03 -7.60 -3.41
CA ARG A 172 -14.83 -8.61 -2.36
C ARG A 172 -14.16 -8.07 -1.10
N GLY A 173 -13.79 -6.79 -1.09
CA GLY A 173 -13.09 -6.18 0.04
C GLY A 173 -11.64 -6.68 0.17
N SER A 174 -11.07 -6.61 1.37
CA SER A 174 -9.67 -6.97 1.61
C SER A 174 -9.45 -8.47 1.74
N VAL A 175 -8.20 -8.91 1.49
CA VAL A 175 -7.75 -10.28 1.78
C VAL A 175 -7.97 -10.60 3.26
N SER A 176 -7.68 -9.66 4.16
CA SER A 176 -7.90 -9.83 5.60
C SER A 176 -9.36 -10.18 5.93
N ALA A 177 -10.33 -9.45 5.34
CA ALA A 177 -11.76 -9.70 5.54
C ALA A 177 -12.21 -11.06 4.98
N ASN A 178 -11.54 -11.58 3.94
CA ASN A 178 -11.86 -12.88 3.35
C ASN A 178 -11.12 -14.04 4.06
N LEU A 179 -9.97 -13.76 4.66
CA LEU A 179 -9.13 -14.76 5.29
C LEU A 179 -9.50 -15.01 6.76
N HIS A 180 -9.87 -13.95 7.50
CA HIS A 180 -10.05 -14.01 8.94
C HIS A 180 -11.51 -13.94 9.40
N ASP A 181 -12.47 -13.64 8.52
CA ASP A 181 -13.89 -13.66 8.91
C ASP A 181 -14.40 -15.11 8.94
N GLU A 182 -14.59 -15.65 10.14
CA GLU A 182 -15.10 -17.00 10.36
C GLU A 182 -16.51 -17.23 9.82
N LYS A 183 -17.27 -16.16 9.59
CA LYS A 183 -18.62 -16.24 9.01
C LYS A 183 -18.59 -16.45 7.50
N ARG A 184 -17.45 -16.22 6.86
CA ARG A 184 -17.26 -16.43 5.41
C ARG A 184 -16.70 -17.82 5.13
N PRO A 185 -17.03 -18.40 3.96
CA PRO A 185 -16.33 -19.59 3.49
C PRO A 185 -14.82 -19.32 3.40
N ALA A 186 -14.02 -20.29 3.83
CA ALA A 186 -12.56 -20.15 3.73
C ALA A 186 -12.14 -19.95 2.28
N MET A 187 -11.22 -19.03 2.04
CA MET A 187 -10.58 -18.88 0.73
C MET A 187 -9.90 -20.18 0.33
N SER A 188 -10.21 -20.69 -0.87
CA SER A 188 -9.57 -21.88 -1.42
C SER A 188 -8.07 -21.66 -1.64
N TRP A 189 -7.30 -22.74 -1.69
CA TRP A 189 -5.87 -22.68 -2.00
C TRP A 189 -5.60 -21.97 -3.33
N ARG A 190 -6.39 -22.24 -4.35
CA ARG A 190 -6.26 -21.61 -5.66
C ARG A 190 -6.37 -20.08 -5.56
N GLN A 191 -7.31 -19.58 -4.77
CA GLN A 191 -7.48 -18.15 -4.53
C GLN A 191 -6.28 -17.58 -3.77
N ARG A 192 -5.84 -18.23 -2.70
CA ARG A 192 -4.68 -17.77 -1.90
C ARG A 192 -3.40 -17.74 -2.71
N HIS A 193 -3.15 -18.76 -3.51
CA HIS A 193 -1.99 -18.81 -4.41
C HIS A 193 -2.07 -17.72 -5.49
N GLY A 194 -3.24 -17.52 -6.12
CA GLY A 194 -3.47 -16.44 -7.07
C GLY A 194 -3.21 -15.06 -6.46
N VAL A 195 -3.69 -14.85 -5.24
CA VAL A 195 -3.45 -13.61 -4.46
C VAL A 195 -1.96 -13.40 -4.19
N ALA A 196 -1.22 -14.44 -3.81
CA ALA A 196 0.23 -14.34 -3.59
C ALA A 196 0.96 -13.90 -4.88
N VAL A 197 0.68 -14.56 -6.01
CA VAL A 197 1.33 -14.26 -7.29
C VAL A 197 0.95 -12.88 -7.81
N GLY A 198 -0.33 -12.51 -7.79
CA GLY A 198 -0.80 -11.20 -8.24
C GLY A 198 -0.21 -10.06 -7.41
N THR A 199 -0.17 -10.22 -6.07
CA THR A 199 0.46 -9.22 -5.19
C THR A 199 1.95 -9.08 -5.49
N ALA A 200 2.67 -10.18 -5.73
CA ALA A 200 4.08 -10.14 -6.13
C ALA A 200 4.28 -9.40 -7.46
N ARG A 201 3.39 -9.58 -8.44
CA ARG A 201 3.41 -8.82 -9.71
C ARG A 201 3.21 -7.33 -9.48
N GLY A 202 2.27 -6.96 -8.63
CA GLY A 202 2.04 -5.57 -8.24
C GLY A 202 3.28 -4.95 -7.57
N LEU A 203 3.89 -5.62 -6.59
CA LEU A 203 5.11 -5.14 -5.93
C LEU A 203 6.29 -5.04 -6.90
N ARG A 204 6.50 -6.03 -7.77
CA ARG A 204 7.55 -5.93 -8.80
C ARG A 204 7.35 -4.69 -9.68
N TYR A 205 6.10 -4.41 -10.06
CA TYR A 205 5.79 -3.23 -10.85
C TYR A 205 6.12 -1.93 -10.09
N LEU A 206 5.76 -1.83 -8.81
CA LEU A 206 6.08 -0.67 -7.98
C LEU A 206 7.59 -0.46 -7.84
N HIS A 207 8.35 -1.54 -7.65
CA HIS A 207 9.80 -1.49 -7.44
C HIS A 207 10.59 -1.28 -8.73
N LYS A 208 10.14 -1.81 -9.88
CA LYS A 208 10.93 -1.85 -11.12
C LYS A 208 10.19 -1.38 -12.37
N GLY A 209 8.86 -1.40 -12.38
CA GLY A 209 8.04 -1.05 -13.54
C GLY A 209 7.66 0.43 -13.61
N CYS A 210 7.72 1.14 -12.51
CA CYS A 210 7.44 2.57 -12.44
C CYS A 210 8.65 3.41 -12.86
N ALA A 211 8.38 4.59 -13.45
CA ALA A 211 9.44 5.55 -13.78
C ALA A 211 10.26 5.98 -12.56
N ARG A 212 9.65 5.98 -11.40
CA ARG A 212 10.29 6.17 -10.09
C ARG A 212 9.96 4.97 -9.22
N ARG A 213 10.96 4.45 -8.53
CA ARG A 213 10.82 3.33 -7.60
C ARG A 213 9.92 3.74 -6.43
N ILE A 214 8.87 2.94 -6.19
CA ILE A 214 7.89 3.17 -5.13
C ILE A 214 8.04 2.06 -4.08
N ILE A 215 8.25 2.45 -2.83
CA ILE A 215 8.22 1.56 -1.67
C ILE A 215 6.92 1.81 -0.93
N HIS A 216 6.13 0.76 -0.72
CA HIS A 216 4.78 0.86 -0.14
C HIS A 216 4.79 1.08 1.37
N ARG A 217 5.64 0.35 2.11
CA ARG A 217 5.87 0.39 3.56
C ARG A 217 4.75 -0.16 4.45
N ASP A 218 3.61 -0.56 3.90
CA ASP A 218 2.51 -1.13 4.71
C ASP A 218 1.80 -2.28 3.95
N ILE A 219 2.59 -3.24 3.47
CA ILE A 219 2.07 -4.46 2.82
C ILE A 219 1.52 -5.40 3.90
N LYS A 220 0.23 -5.72 3.81
CA LYS A 220 -0.51 -6.60 4.71
C LYS A 220 -1.86 -7.00 4.10
N ALA A 221 -2.49 -8.05 4.61
CA ALA A 221 -3.75 -8.57 4.06
C ALA A 221 -4.90 -7.54 4.03
N SER A 222 -4.94 -6.56 4.95
CA SER A 222 -5.98 -5.52 4.93
C SER A 222 -5.78 -4.48 3.83
N ASN A 223 -4.57 -4.33 3.30
CA ASN A 223 -4.22 -3.39 2.23
C ASN A 223 -4.16 -4.06 0.85
N ILE A 224 -4.46 -5.35 0.75
CA ILE A 224 -4.66 -6.06 -0.51
C ILE A 224 -6.15 -6.27 -0.70
N LEU A 225 -6.73 -5.57 -1.68
CA LEU A 225 -8.14 -5.65 -2.02
C LEU A 225 -8.36 -6.70 -3.11
N LEU A 226 -9.58 -7.24 -3.18
CA LEU A 226 -9.95 -8.28 -4.14
C LEU A 226 -11.10 -7.79 -5.02
N ASP A 227 -10.95 -7.94 -6.32
CA ASP A 227 -12.03 -7.73 -7.27
C ASP A 227 -13.01 -8.92 -7.31
N ALA A 228 -13.95 -8.92 -8.28
CA ALA A 228 -14.95 -9.98 -8.42
C ALA A 228 -14.34 -11.37 -8.65
N ASP A 229 -13.20 -11.43 -9.33
CA ASP A 229 -12.49 -12.64 -9.74
C ASP A 229 -11.42 -13.09 -8.75
N TYR A 230 -11.33 -12.43 -7.59
CA TYR A 230 -10.27 -12.59 -6.59
C TYR A 230 -8.88 -12.14 -7.06
N GLU A 231 -8.81 -11.27 -8.08
CA GLU A 231 -7.55 -10.67 -8.48
C GLU A 231 -7.13 -9.62 -7.44
N PRO A 232 -5.91 -9.71 -6.88
CA PRO A 232 -5.46 -8.82 -5.81
C PRO A 232 -5.04 -7.45 -6.35
N GLN A 233 -5.35 -6.41 -5.60
CA GLN A 233 -5.00 -5.02 -5.87
C GLN A 233 -4.36 -4.39 -4.62
N ILE A 234 -3.09 -4.01 -4.71
CA ILE A 234 -2.39 -3.29 -3.64
C ILE A 234 -3.04 -1.92 -3.47
N SER A 235 -3.39 -1.56 -2.25
CA SER A 235 -4.10 -0.32 -1.90
C SER A 235 -3.46 0.38 -0.71
N ASP A 236 -3.91 1.60 -0.41
CA ASP A 236 -3.47 2.44 0.72
C ASP A 236 -2.00 2.87 0.64
N PHE A 237 -1.74 3.83 -0.24
CA PHE A 237 -0.42 4.40 -0.49
C PHE A 237 -0.06 5.59 0.43
N GLY A 238 -0.80 5.79 1.53
CA GLY A 238 -0.57 6.90 2.45
C GLY A 238 0.84 6.94 3.05
N LEU A 239 1.46 5.78 3.26
CA LEU A 239 2.83 5.66 3.74
C LEU A 239 3.89 5.52 2.63
N ALA A 240 3.48 5.41 1.38
CA ALA A 240 4.39 5.14 0.28
C ALA A 240 5.50 6.20 0.12
N ARG A 241 6.64 5.79 -0.39
CA ARG A 241 7.79 6.69 -0.67
C ARG A 241 8.37 6.43 -2.04
N TRP A 242 8.69 7.51 -2.71
CA TRP A 242 9.48 7.46 -3.93
C TRP A 242 10.96 7.50 -3.58
N LEU A 243 11.70 6.55 -4.13
CA LEU A 243 13.16 6.56 -4.04
C LEU A 243 13.77 6.87 -5.41
N PRO A 244 14.68 7.86 -5.49
CA PRO A 244 15.48 8.07 -6.68
C PRO A 244 16.27 6.79 -7.04
N SER A 245 16.50 6.58 -8.35
CA SER A 245 17.20 5.38 -8.84
C SER A 245 18.62 5.26 -8.28
N GLU A 246 19.26 6.39 -8.00
CA GLU A 246 20.62 6.47 -7.46
C GLU A 246 20.70 6.14 -5.96
N TRP A 247 19.57 6.15 -5.26
CA TRP A 247 19.52 5.88 -3.82
C TRP A 247 19.31 4.40 -3.56
N THR A 248 20.17 3.81 -2.73
CA THR A 248 20.01 2.43 -2.29
C THR A 248 18.97 2.29 -1.19
N HIS A 249 18.89 3.27 -0.29
CA HIS A 249 17.97 3.30 0.85
C HIS A 249 17.68 4.75 1.27
N HIS A 250 16.70 4.93 2.13
CA HIS A 250 16.34 6.21 2.73
C HIS A 250 16.03 6.03 4.23
N ALA A 251 16.51 6.94 5.07
CA ALA A 251 16.16 6.94 6.49
C ALA A 251 14.91 7.80 6.73
N ILE A 252 13.92 7.22 7.40
CA ILE A 252 12.61 7.85 7.66
C ILE A 252 12.31 7.81 9.15
N ALA A 253 11.86 8.93 9.70
CA ALA A 253 11.31 9.05 11.04
C ALA A 253 10.05 9.94 10.99
N PRO A 254 9.03 9.69 11.83
CA PRO A 254 8.88 8.54 12.72
C PRO A 254 8.68 7.23 11.97
N ILE A 255 8.86 6.09 12.67
CA ILE A 255 8.54 4.77 12.15
C ILE A 255 7.03 4.63 12.14
N GLU A 256 6.48 4.28 10.98
CA GLU A 256 5.04 4.11 10.75
C GLU A 256 4.80 2.80 10.01
N GLY A 257 3.68 2.14 10.26
CA GLY A 257 3.31 0.88 9.62
C GLY A 257 2.61 -0.05 10.60
N THR A 258 2.49 -1.31 10.23
CA THR A 258 1.74 -2.31 11.01
C THR A 258 2.71 -3.21 11.77
N PHE A 259 2.55 -3.25 13.10
CA PHE A 259 3.34 -4.13 13.95
C PHE A 259 3.20 -5.60 13.49
N GLY A 260 4.29 -6.36 13.54
CA GLY A 260 4.38 -7.72 13.01
C GLY A 260 4.67 -7.81 11.50
N CYS A 261 4.54 -6.69 10.74
CA CYS A 261 4.90 -6.61 9.32
C CYS A 261 6.12 -5.72 9.07
N LEU A 262 6.63 -5.03 10.10
CA LEU A 262 7.78 -4.11 9.97
C LEU A 262 9.07 -4.89 9.82
N ALA A 263 9.85 -4.54 8.79
CA ALA A 263 11.18 -5.10 8.60
C ALA A 263 12.14 -4.62 9.72
N PRO A 264 13.07 -5.49 10.20
CA PRO A 264 13.98 -5.15 11.30
C PRO A 264 14.76 -3.87 11.08
N GLU A 265 15.37 -3.68 9.91
CA GLU A 265 16.15 -2.48 9.57
C GLU A 265 15.30 -1.22 9.55
N TYR A 266 14.01 -1.36 9.20
CA TYR A 266 13.08 -0.23 9.26
C TYR A 266 12.69 0.09 10.69
N PHE A 267 12.37 -0.94 11.49
CA PHE A 267 11.98 -0.76 12.89
C PHE A 267 13.11 -0.18 13.74
N THR A 268 14.36 -0.68 13.59
CA THR A 268 15.50 -0.27 14.43
C THR A 268 16.18 1.00 13.95
N HIS A 269 16.26 1.23 12.64
CA HIS A 269 17.08 2.31 12.06
C HIS A 269 16.30 3.26 11.16
N GLY A 270 15.00 3.01 10.92
CA GLY A 270 14.21 3.78 9.99
C GLY A 270 14.62 3.62 8.53
N ILE A 271 15.45 2.60 8.20
CA ILE A 271 15.97 2.37 6.85
C ILE A 271 14.87 1.75 5.99
N VAL A 272 14.61 2.36 4.84
CA VAL A 272 13.58 1.95 3.88
C VAL A 272 14.19 1.75 2.50
N ASP A 273 13.91 0.58 1.92
CA ASP A 273 14.21 0.24 0.53
C ASP A 273 13.20 -0.80 0.01
N GLU A 274 13.44 -1.41 -1.16
CA GLU A 274 12.58 -2.47 -1.70
C GLU A 274 12.49 -3.69 -0.77
N LYS A 275 13.55 -3.97 0.00
CA LYS A 275 13.62 -5.14 0.89
C LYS A 275 12.71 -4.99 2.12
N THR A 276 12.32 -3.75 2.45
CA THR A 276 11.29 -3.47 3.47
C THR A 276 9.93 -4.06 3.03
N ASP A 277 9.50 -3.82 1.79
CA ASP A 277 8.27 -4.40 1.25
C ASP A 277 8.38 -5.92 1.06
N VAL A 278 9.57 -6.42 0.70
CA VAL A 278 9.83 -7.85 0.56
C VAL A 278 9.63 -8.58 1.88
N PHE A 279 10.14 -8.02 2.99
CA PHE A 279 9.93 -8.60 4.32
C PHE A 279 8.42 -8.68 4.66
N ALA A 280 7.71 -7.56 4.52
CA ALA A 280 6.27 -7.51 4.77
C ALA A 280 5.50 -8.50 3.87
N PHE A 281 5.92 -8.67 2.62
CA PHE A 281 5.38 -9.67 1.71
C PHE A 281 5.63 -11.10 2.21
N GLY A 282 6.79 -11.39 2.80
CA GLY A 282 7.06 -12.67 3.44
C GLY A 282 6.07 -12.99 4.56
N VAL A 283 5.81 -12.03 5.45
CA VAL A 283 4.78 -12.16 6.51
C VAL A 283 3.40 -12.35 5.90
N PHE A 284 3.05 -11.61 4.85
CA PHE A 284 1.78 -11.76 4.12
C PHE A 284 1.62 -13.17 3.50
N LEU A 285 2.67 -13.77 2.98
CA LEU A 285 2.64 -15.16 2.49
C LEU A 285 2.34 -16.14 3.63
N LEU A 286 2.94 -15.96 4.81
CA LEU A 286 2.63 -16.76 5.99
C LEU A 286 1.17 -16.59 6.45
N GLU A 287 0.65 -15.39 6.37
CA GLU A 287 -0.76 -15.09 6.64
C GLU A 287 -1.69 -15.85 5.68
N LEU A 288 -1.37 -15.87 4.37
CA LEU A 288 -2.11 -16.64 3.35
C LEU A 288 -2.04 -18.16 3.58
N ILE A 289 -0.88 -18.67 3.99
CA ILE A 289 -0.70 -20.12 4.24
C ILE A 289 -1.47 -20.54 5.48
N SER A 290 -1.29 -19.84 6.60
CA SER A 290 -1.73 -20.27 7.91
C SER A 290 -3.16 -19.80 8.27
N GLY A 291 -3.67 -18.77 7.60
CA GLY A 291 -4.91 -18.11 8.01
C GLY A 291 -4.81 -17.35 9.33
N ARG A 292 -3.59 -17.18 9.88
CA ARG A 292 -3.34 -16.42 11.12
C ARG A 292 -3.04 -14.97 10.84
N LYS A 293 -3.34 -14.09 11.79
CA LYS A 293 -2.99 -12.66 11.73
C LYS A 293 -1.49 -12.47 11.99
N PRO A 294 -0.87 -11.37 11.52
CA PRO A 294 0.55 -11.03 11.75
C PRO A 294 0.94 -10.98 13.24
N VAL A 295 -0.01 -10.60 14.10
CA VAL A 295 0.09 -10.65 15.55
C VAL A 295 -1.21 -11.23 16.08
N ASP A 296 -1.12 -12.18 16.98
CA ASP A 296 -2.28 -12.79 17.62
C ASP A 296 -2.66 -12.10 18.94
N GLY A 297 -3.72 -12.58 19.60
CA GLY A 297 -4.19 -12.02 20.87
C GLY A 297 -3.22 -12.21 22.06
N SER A 298 -2.15 -12.99 21.91
CA SER A 298 -1.09 -13.17 22.90
C SER A 298 0.15 -12.32 22.59
N HIS A 299 0.03 -11.38 21.63
CA HIS A 299 1.14 -10.56 21.11
C HIS A 299 2.27 -11.34 20.43
N MET A 300 2.09 -12.66 20.21
CA MET A 300 3.06 -13.46 19.47
C MET A 300 3.02 -13.09 17.98
N SER A 301 4.19 -12.81 17.39
CA SER A 301 4.28 -12.54 15.95
C SER A 301 4.09 -13.83 15.15
N LEU A 302 3.40 -13.72 14.00
CA LEU A 302 3.21 -14.82 13.07
C LEU A 302 4.55 -15.42 12.62
N LEU A 303 5.56 -14.58 12.41
CA LEU A 303 6.88 -15.03 11.99
C LEU A 303 7.56 -15.87 13.05
N ALA A 304 7.53 -15.43 14.32
CA ALA A 304 8.09 -16.20 15.44
C ALA A 304 7.39 -17.57 15.58
N TRP A 305 6.05 -17.58 15.48
CA TRP A 305 5.27 -18.81 15.50
C TRP A 305 5.58 -19.75 14.31
N ALA A 306 5.79 -19.19 13.08
CA ALA A 306 6.02 -19.98 11.87
C ALA A 306 7.46 -20.51 11.77
N LYS A 307 8.44 -19.84 12.40
CA LYS A 307 9.88 -20.13 12.29
C LYS A 307 10.26 -21.62 12.45
N PRO A 308 9.79 -22.36 13.46
CA PRO A 308 10.10 -23.79 13.59
C PRO A 308 9.64 -24.60 12.37
N TYR A 309 8.43 -24.35 11.88
CA TYR A 309 7.86 -25.05 10.72
C TYR A 309 8.63 -24.75 9.42
N LEU A 310 9.11 -23.51 9.27
CA LEU A 310 9.90 -23.11 8.10
C LEU A 310 11.29 -23.76 8.12
N ASN A 311 11.93 -23.82 9.29
CA ASN A 311 13.26 -24.43 9.46
C ASN A 311 13.22 -25.94 9.21
N ASP A 312 12.21 -26.60 9.76
CA ASP A 312 12.08 -28.06 9.68
C ASP A 312 11.43 -28.51 8.35
N GLY A 313 10.94 -27.58 7.53
CA GLY A 313 10.19 -27.87 6.30
C GLY A 313 8.85 -28.60 6.57
N VAL A 314 8.31 -28.48 7.82
CA VAL A 314 7.10 -29.17 8.23
C VAL A 314 5.87 -28.40 7.78
N VAL A 315 5.15 -28.96 6.81
CA VAL A 315 3.90 -28.40 6.28
C VAL A 315 2.76 -28.50 7.29
N GLN A 316 2.70 -29.64 8.00
CA GLN A 316 1.65 -29.92 8.99
C GLN A 316 1.79 -28.97 10.19
N GLY A 317 0.69 -28.34 10.56
CA GLY A 317 0.66 -27.34 11.64
C GLY A 317 0.85 -25.89 11.16
N LEU A 318 1.52 -25.66 10.03
CA LEU A 318 1.63 -24.32 9.44
C LEU A 318 0.38 -23.96 8.61
N VAL A 319 -0.19 -24.94 7.90
CA VAL A 319 -1.32 -24.72 6.98
C VAL A 319 -2.62 -24.46 7.74
N ASP A 320 -3.41 -23.54 7.25
CA ASP A 320 -4.76 -23.25 7.74
C ASP A 320 -5.61 -24.54 7.75
N PRO A 321 -6.06 -25.00 8.94
CA PRO A 321 -6.87 -26.22 9.05
C PRO A 321 -8.15 -26.20 8.21
N ARG A 322 -8.67 -25.01 7.90
CA ARG A 322 -9.88 -24.85 7.06
C ARG A 322 -9.70 -25.30 5.61
N LEU A 323 -8.44 -25.42 5.14
CA LEU A 323 -8.14 -25.95 3.82
C LEU A 323 -8.28 -27.47 3.73
N GLY A 324 -8.19 -28.20 4.85
CA GLY A 324 -8.11 -29.66 4.85
C GLY A 324 -6.99 -30.14 3.92
N ASP A 325 -7.33 -31.07 3.01
CA ASP A 325 -6.41 -31.58 1.97
C ASP A 325 -6.52 -30.80 0.63
N GLY A 326 -7.26 -29.68 0.62
CA GLY A 326 -7.61 -28.91 -0.57
C GLY A 326 -6.51 -27.96 -1.07
N TYR A 327 -5.22 -28.34 -0.95
CA TYR A 327 -4.10 -27.53 -1.42
C TYR A 327 -3.12 -28.33 -2.28
N ASP A 328 -2.40 -27.65 -3.17
CA ASP A 328 -1.30 -28.21 -3.93
C ASP A 328 -0.02 -28.21 -3.08
N ALA A 329 0.49 -29.40 -2.75
CA ALA A 329 1.66 -29.54 -1.88
C ALA A 329 2.96 -28.97 -2.48
N GLY A 330 3.07 -28.95 -3.81
CA GLY A 330 4.21 -28.36 -4.52
C GLY A 330 4.19 -26.84 -4.42
N GLN A 331 3.05 -26.23 -4.73
CA GLN A 331 2.85 -24.78 -4.60
C GLN A 331 3.01 -24.33 -3.15
N LEU A 332 2.48 -25.09 -2.18
CA LEU A 332 2.59 -24.75 -0.78
C LEU A 332 4.04 -24.74 -0.32
N ARG A 333 4.81 -25.81 -0.58
CA ARG A 333 6.24 -25.83 -0.24
C ARG A 333 7.00 -24.67 -0.88
N ARG A 334 6.63 -24.28 -2.08
CA ARG A 334 7.21 -23.13 -2.77
C ARG A 334 6.87 -21.81 -2.08
N LEU A 335 5.61 -21.62 -1.69
CA LEU A 335 5.21 -20.43 -0.92
C LEU A 335 5.96 -20.36 0.43
N MET A 336 6.08 -21.48 1.15
CA MET A 336 6.85 -21.58 2.40
C MET A 336 8.31 -21.17 2.20
N PHE A 337 8.93 -21.73 1.16
CA PHE A 337 10.32 -21.40 0.81
C PHE A 337 10.50 -19.92 0.49
N VAL A 338 9.62 -19.35 -0.34
CA VAL A 338 9.68 -17.91 -0.68
C VAL A 338 9.41 -17.05 0.55
N ALA A 339 8.46 -17.43 1.40
CA ALA A 339 8.20 -16.72 2.66
C ALA A 339 9.43 -16.70 3.57
N SER A 340 10.12 -17.83 3.73
CA SER A 340 11.36 -17.92 4.53
C SER A 340 12.47 -17.02 3.99
N LEU A 341 12.64 -16.93 2.66
CA LEU A 341 13.61 -16.04 2.04
C LEU A 341 13.26 -14.56 2.22
N CYS A 342 11.98 -14.21 2.06
CA CYS A 342 11.51 -12.83 2.16
C CYS A 342 11.59 -12.31 3.60
N ALA A 343 11.31 -13.15 4.59
CA ALA A 343 11.27 -12.78 6.01
C ALA A 343 12.63 -12.88 6.72
N ARG A 344 13.74 -13.01 5.98
CA ARG A 344 15.09 -12.99 6.55
C ARG A 344 15.37 -11.67 7.30
N PRO A 345 15.99 -11.69 8.48
CA PRO A 345 16.35 -10.49 9.22
C PRO A 345 17.25 -9.55 8.40
N ALA A 346 18.32 -10.07 7.80
CA ALA A 346 19.25 -9.29 7.01
C ALA A 346 18.69 -8.97 5.61
N ALA A 347 18.40 -7.68 5.34
CA ALA A 347 17.81 -7.22 4.08
C ALA A 347 18.58 -7.65 2.83
N ALA A 348 19.92 -7.69 2.92
CA ALA A 348 20.80 -8.09 1.81
C ALA A 348 20.53 -9.51 1.29
N TRP A 349 20.05 -10.42 2.15
CA TRP A 349 19.80 -11.82 1.83
C TRP A 349 18.35 -12.09 1.40
N ARG A 350 17.48 -11.08 1.42
CA ARG A 350 16.14 -11.21 0.88
C ARG A 350 16.18 -11.13 -0.66
N PRO A 351 15.35 -11.89 -1.38
CA PRO A 351 15.24 -11.78 -2.83
C PRO A 351 14.70 -10.40 -3.25
N THR A 352 14.84 -10.05 -4.52
CA THR A 352 14.06 -9.00 -5.16
C THR A 352 12.68 -9.52 -5.55
N MET A 353 11.69 -8.64 -5.76
CA MET A 353 10.36 -9.08 -6.22
C MET A 353 10.37 -9.72 -7.63
N THR A 354 11.40 -9.49 -8.43
CA THR A 354 11.60 -10.22 -9.70
C THR A 354 11.97 -11.68 -9.41
N GLU A 355 12.94 -11.91 -8.54
CA GLU A 355 13.34 -13.25 -8.12
C GLU A 355 12.22 -13.98 -7.36
N VAL A 356 11.44 -13.26 -6.53
CA VAL A 356 10.23 -13.81 -5.88
C VAL A 356 9.26 -14.37 -6.91
N LEU A 357 8.97 -13.62 -7.98
CA LEU A 357 8.08 -14.10 -9.04
C LEU A 357 8.64 -15.30 -9.79
N GLU A 358 9.91 -15.28 -10.14
CA GLU A 358 10.59 -16.43 -10.75
C GLU A 358 10.43 -17.67 -9.85
N LEU A 359 10.64 -17.53 -8.54
CA LEU A 359 10.48 -18.61 -7.57
C LEU A 359 9.03 -19.08 -7.46
N LEU A 360 8.04 -18.19 -7.51
CA LEU A 360 6.62 -18.54 -7.40
C LEU A 360 6.09 -19.23 -8.66
N GLU A 361 6.57 -18.83 -9.85
CA GLU A 361 6.08 -19.29 -11.16
C GLU A 361 6.94 -20.42 -11.75
N ALA A 362 8.20 -20.61 -11.30
CA ALA A 362 9.10 -21.64 -11.83
C ALA A 362 8.64 -23.06 -11.50
N GLY A 363 8.96 -24.02 -12.38
CA GLY A 363 8.71 -25.45 -12.16
C GLY A 363 9.62 -26.03 -11.07
N GLU A 364 10.93 -25.81 -11.16
CA GLU A 364 11.95 -26.29 -10.22
C GLU A 364 12.70 -25.13 -9.59
N ILE A 365 13.05 -25.28 -8.29
CA ILE A 365 13.82 -24.30 -7.54
C ILE A 365 15.18 -24.90 -7.21
N SER A 366 16.26 -24.31 -7.73
CA SER A 366 17.60 -24.56 -7.23
C SER A 366 17.77 -23.83 -5.89
N GLN A 367 17.84 -24.59 -4.81
CA GLN A 367 18.03 -24.04 -3.46
C GLN A 367 19.46 -23.56 -3.23
N GLU A 368 20.45 -24.07 -3.99
CA GLU A 368 21.86 -23.76 -3.81
C GLU A 368 22.16 -22.25 -3.88
N ARG A 369 21.48 -21.54 -4.79
CA ARG A 369 21.64 -20.06 -4.92
C ARG A 369 21.19 -19.28 -3.68
N TRP A 370 20.35 -19.87 -2.86
CA TRP A 370 19.73 -19.21 -1.72
C TRP A 370 20.28 -19.68 -0.38
N GLN A 371 21.32 -20.53 -0.38
CA GLN A 371 22.03 -20.94 0.84
C GLN A 371 22.85 -19.76 1.35
N MET A 372 22.68 -19.47 2.64
CA MET A 372 23.52 -18.48 3.32
C MET A 372 24.83 -19.11 3.72
N PRO A 373 25.97 -18.34 3.72
CA PRO A 373 27.20 -18.78 4.35
C PRO A 373 26.96 -19.10 5.83
N GLU A 374 27.64 -20.11 6.36
CA GLU A 374 27.50 -20.52 7.78
C GLU A 374 27.78 -19.34 8.73
N GLU A 375 28.71 -18.48 8.40
CA GLU A 375 29.07 -17.26 9.16
C GLU A 375 27.91 -16.24 9.24
N ALA A 376 27.00 -16.22 8.29
CA ALA A 376 25.87 -15.31 8.27
C ALA A 376 24.63 -15.88 9.02
N VAL A 377 24.64 -17.18 9.35
CA VAL A 377 23.54 -17.82 10.07
C VAL A 377 23.60 -17.45 11.57
N GLU A 378 24.79 -17.20 12.11
CA GLU A 378 24.97 -16.81 13.52
C GLU A 378 24.40 -15.42 13.83
N ASP A 379 24.42 -14.50 12.85
CA ASP A 379 23.85 -13.15 12.99
C ASP A 379 22.33 -13.10 12.82
N GLU A 380 21.68 -14.20 12.41
CA GLU A 380 20.21 -14.29 12.27
C GLU A 380 19.46 -14.51 13.60
N PHE A 381 20.15 -14.58 14.71
CA PHE A 381 19.53 -14.79 16.02
C PHE A 381 18.91 -13.47 16.54
N TRP A 382 17.81 -13.06 15.95
CA TRP A 382 16.96 -12.04 16.53
C TRP A 382 15.98 -12.71 17.50
N ASP A 383 16.25 -12.55 18.77
CA ASP A 383 15.29 -12.84 19.83
C ASP A 383 14.22 -11.73 19.77
N PHE A 384 13.09 -12.03 19.10
CA PHE A 384 11.94 -11.12 19.09
C PHE A 384 11.29 -11.03 20.48
N ASP A 385 11.73 -11.83 21.44
CA ASP A 385 11.25 -11.79 22.81
C ASP A 385 11.70 -10.52 23.56
N ASP A 386 12.81 -9.87 23.14
CA ASP A 386 13.25 -8.58 23.69
C ASP A 386 12.36 -7.36 23.28
N LEU A 387 11.40 -7.54 22.38
CA LEU A 387 10.48 -6.47 21.99
C LEU A 387 9.20 -6.41 22.82
N THR A 388 9.03 -7.33 23.78
CA THR A 388 7.84 -7.37 24.67
C THR A 388 7.99 -6.51 25.92
N ASP A 389 9.18 -5.99 26.21
CA ASP A 389 9.48 -5.19 27.42
C ASP A 389 9.22 -3.67 27.26
N PHE A 390 8.37 -3.26 26.34
CA PHE A 390 7.79 -1.93 26.44
C PHE A 390 6.66 -1.99 27.46
N GLU A 391 6.97 -1.66 28.72
CA GLU A 391 5.99 -1.36 29.74
C GLU A 391 5.06 -0.26 29.18
N ASP A 392 3.80 -0.61 29.03
CA ASP A 392 2.73 0.34 28.76
C ASP A 392 2.67 1.31 29.96
N ASP A 393 3.13 2.54 29.77
CA ASP A 393 2.70 3.64 30.61
C ASP A 393 1.20 3.84 30.32
N ASP A 394 0.40 3.09 31.08
CA ASP A 394 -1.06 3.18 31.12
C ASP A 394 -1.47 4.58 31.61
N ASP A 395 -1.71 5.50 30.68
CA ASP A 395 -2.62 6.59 30.90
C ASP A 395 -4.04 6.08 30.64
N ASP A 396 -4.77 5.86 31.74
CA ASP A 396 -6.18 5.50 31.83
C ASP A 396 -7.04 6.32 30.83
N TYR A 397 -7.48 5.66 29.76
CA TYR A 397 -8.60 6.12 28.96
C TYR A 397 -9.65 5.01 28.88
N ASP A 398 -10.56 5.02 29.86
CA ASP A 398 -11.82 4.28 29.81
C ASP A 398 -12.64 4.71 28.60
N GLY A 399 -12.62 3.88 27.58
CA GLY A 399 -13.42 4.03 26.37
C GLY A 399 -13.93 2.65 25.94
N GLU A 400 -15.12 2.28 26.41
CA GLU A 400 -15.89 1.15 25.91
C GLU A 400 -15.94 1.18 24.38
N SER A 401 -15.24 0.25 23.72
CA SER A 401 -15.38 0.01 22.28
C SER A 401 -16.31 -1.18 22.04
N ASP A 402 -17.60 -0.91 22.11
CA ASP A 402 -18.59 -1.76 21.43
C ASP A 402 -18.40 -1.65 19.93
N SER A 403 -17.81 -2.66 19.34
CA SER A 403 -17.72 -2.79 17.88
C SER A 403 -19.02 -3.42 17.37
N PRO A 404 -19.91 -2.66 16.71
CA PRO A 404 -21.07 -3.24 16.08
C PRO A 404 -20.64 -4.10 14.90
N SER A 405 -21.01 -5.37 14.90
CA SER A 405 -20.95 -6.26 13.75
C SER A 405 -21.82 -5.68 12.62
N ILE A 406 -21.19 -5.29 11.52
CA ILE A 406 -21.86 -4.72 10.34
C ILE A 406 -22.49 -5.88 9.54
N PRO A 407 -23.80 -5.86 9.25
CA PRO A 407 -24.43 -6.86 8.38
C PRO A 407 -23.92 -6.71 6.94
N SER A 408 -23.55 -7.83 6.32
CA SER A 408 -22.97 -7.97 4.98
C SER A 408 -23.96 -7.77 3.83
N SER A 409 -24.94 -6.88 3.95
CA SER A 409 -26.02 -6.78 2.95
C SER A 409 -26.13 -5.45 2.21
N ALA A 410 -25.16 -4.54 2.32
CA ALA A 410 -25.34 -3.16 1.85
C ALA A 410 -24.87 -2.85 0.42
N CYS A 411 -24.33 -3.79 -0.36
CA CYS A 411 -24.06 -3.57 -1.79
C CYS A 411 -24.32 -4.83 -2.62
N SER A 412 -25.58 -5.30 -2.64
CA SER A 412 -26.03 -6.27 -3.66
C SER A 412 -26.45 -5.50 -4.89
N ILE A 413 -25.59 -5.42 -5.89
CA ILE A 413 -25.96 -4.96 -7.23
C ILE A 413 -26.77 -6.09 -7.84
N HIS A 414 -28.10 -5.99 -7.87
CA HIS A 414 -28.92 -6.82 -8.74
C HIS A 414 -28.67 -6.38 -10.18
N ALA A 415 -27.94 -7.19 -10.93
CA ALA A 415 -28.03 -7.17 -12.37
C ALA A 415 -29.44 -7.68 -12.71
N ASN A 416 -30.34 -6.81 -13.12
CA ASN A 416 -31.54 -7.19 -13.85
C ASN A 416 -31.16 -7.44 -15.31
N ASP A 417 -31.65 -8.57 -15.83
CA ASP A 417 -31.61 -8.99 -17.24
C ASP A 417 -32.05 -7.91 -18.23
#